data_dec4ad3f78297a6f352d10fff6a8ea88
#
_entry.id   dec4ad3f78297a6f352d10fff6a8ea88
#
_cell.length_a   1.000
_cell.length_b   1.000
_cell.length_c   1.000
_cell.angle_alpha   90.00
_cell.angle_beta   90.00
_cell.angle_gamma   90.00
#
_symmetry.space_group_name_H-M   'P 1'
#
loop_
_entity.id
_entity.type
_entity.pdbx_description
1 polymer ?
#
loop_
_entity_poly.entity_id
_entity_poly.type
_entity_poly.pdbx_seq_one_letter_code
_entity_poly.pdbx_strand_id
1 'polypeptide(L)' 'MNVNQLRKAIKVAKAASKVIYIAIHNSRFHIDFNNCKYRIDGTNELLIINDSFLKDTIILDIHQIMFIETNFKH' A
#
# COMPACT_ATOMS: atom_id res chain seq x y z
N MET A 1 0.32 -2.54 -11.74
CA MET A 1 1.02 -1.24 -11.58
C MET A 1 2.51 -1.51 -11.61
N ASN A 2 3.33 -0.57 -12.03
CA ASN A 2 4.78 -0.74 -11.95
C ASN A 2 5.33 0.00 -10.72
N VAL A 3 6.63 -0.14 -10.46
CA VAL A 3 7.27 0.43 -9.26
C VAL A 3 7.11 1.95 -9.20
N ASN A 4 7.33 2.63 -10.32
CA ASN A 4 7.24 4.09 -10.33
C ASN A 4 5.81 4.58 -10.14
N GLN A 5 4.84 3.89 -10.73
CA GLN A 5 3.43 4.21 -10.54
C GLN A 5 3.05 4.02 -9.07
N LEU A 6 3.51 2.94 -8.46
CA LEU A 6 3.21 2.68 -7.05
C LEU A 6 3.81 3.75 -6.15
N ARG A 7 5.07 4.13 -6.37
CA ARG A 7 5.71 5.19 -5.58
C ARG A 7 4.92 6.48 -5.63
N LYS A 8 4.49 6.88 -6.82
CA LYS A 8 3.70 8.09 -7.00
C LYS A 8 2.34 7.97 -6.34
N ALA A 9 1.67 6.85 -6.54
CA ALA A 9 0.34 6.64 -6.01
C ALA A 9 0.34 6.67 -4.48
N ILE A 10 1.28 5.99 -3.85
CA ILE A 10 1.37 6.01 -2.39
C ILE A 10 1.70 7.39 -1.86
N LYS A 11 2.61 8.10 -2.53
CA LYS A 11 2.98 9.45 -2.11
C LYS A 11 1.78 10.39 -2.11
N VAL A 12 0.99 10.33 -3.18
CA VAL A 12 -0.21 11.16 -3.30
C VAL A 12 -1.26 10.75 -2.27
N ALA A 13 -1.50 9.46 -2.14
CA ALA A 13 -2.52 8.95 -1.22
C ALA A 13 -2.15 9.24 0.24
N LYS A 14 -0.88 9.08 0.60
CA LYS A 14 -0.40 9.33 1.95
C LYS A 14 -0.53 10.81 2.33
N ALA A 15 -0.34 11.70 1.38
CA ALA A 15 -0.52 13.14 1.61
C ALA A 15 -1.99 13.48 1.85
N ALA A 16 -2.91 12.70 1.29
CA ALA A 16 -4.34 12.97 1.39
C ALA A 16 -5.00 12.27 2.59
N SER A 17 -4.42 11.18 3.08
CA SER A 17 -5.08 10.38 4.11
C SER A 17 -4.06 9.59 4.93
N LYS A 18 -4.39 9.35 6.21
CA LYS A 18 -3.58 8.48 7.07
C LYS A 18 -3.84 7.00 6.81
N VAL A 19 -4.93 6.70 6.14
CA VAL A 19 -5.34 5.33 5.85
C VAL A 19 -5.56 5.22 4.35
N ILE A 20 -4.94 4.24 3.75
CA ILE A 20 -5.13 3.94 2.34
C ILE A 20 -5.52 2.49 2.15
N TYR A 21 -6.11 2.20 1.01
CA TYR A 21 -6.46 0.84 0.62
C TYR A 21 -5.73 0.48 -0.65
N ILE A 22 -5.12 -0.68 -0.65
CA ILE A 22 -4.46 -1.21 -1.82
C ILE A 22 -5.33 -2.32 -2.38
N ALA A 23 -5.81 -2.13 -3.60
CA ALA A 23 -6.68 -3.08 -4.24
C ALA A 23 -5.87 -4.00 -5.14
N ILE A 24 -6.03 -5.28 -4.90
CA ILE A 24 -5.54 -6.32 -5.79
C ILE A 24 -6.75 -7.14 -6.23
N HIS A 25 -6.53 -8.09 -7.10
CA HIS A 25 -7.60 -8.92 -7.62
C HIS A 25 -8.39 -9.56 -6.49
N ASN A 26 -9.66 -9.24 -6.37
CA ASN A 26 -10.60 -9.78 -5.38
C ASN A 26 -10.29 -9.43 -3.92
N SER A 27 -9.35 -8.52 -3.65
CA SER A 27 -8.99 -8.19 -2.28
C SER A 27 -8.59 -6.75 -2.14
N ARG A 28 -8.73 -6.24 -0.93
CA ARG A 28 -8.22 -4.92 -0.55
C ARG A 28 -7.42 -5.07 0.72
N PHE A 29 -6.29 -4.36 0.77
CA PHE A 29 -5.46 -4.31 1.95
C PHE A 29 -5.46 -2.90 2.49
N HIS A 30 -5.66 -2.81 3.76
CA HIS A 30 -5.78 -1.56 4.47
C HIS A 30 -4.43 -1.24 5.11
N ILE A 31 -3.92 -0.04 4.87
CA ILE A 31 -2.70 0.43 5.52
C ILE A 31 -3.04 1.65 6.34
N ASP A 32 -2.85 1.55 7.65
CA ASP A 32 -2.93 2.68 8.56
C ASP A 32 -1.50 3.09 8.87
N PHE A 33 -1.09 4.26 8.38
CA PHE A 33 0.28 4.71 8.55
C PHE A 33 0.67 5.01 9.99
N ASN A 34 -0.29 5.05 10.91
CA ASN A 34 0.02 5.15 12.34
C ASN A 34 0.63 3.86 12.87
N ASN A 35 0.25 2.72 12.30
CA ASN A 35 0.66 1.41 12.77
C ASN A 35 1.52 0.65 11.77
N CYS A 36 1.49 1.05 10.52
CA CYS A 36 2.16 0.32 9.46
C CYS A 36 3.31 1.10 8.88
N LYS A 37 4.35 0.38 8.55
CA LYS A 37 5.44 0.90 7.72
C LYS A 37 5.44 0.12 6.43
N TYR A 38 5.85 0.76 5.36
CA TYR A 38 5.95 0.06 4.09
C TYR A 38 7.32 0.28 3.46
N ARG A 39 7.68 -0.64 2.60
CA ARG A 39 8.91 -0.56 1.82
C ARG A 39 8.63 -1.08 0.42
N ILE A 40 9.15 -0.41 -0.56
CA ILE A 40 9.07 -0.85 -1.95
C ILE A 40 10.41 -1.45 -2.31
N ASP A 41 10.41 -2.75 -2.61
CA ASP A 41 11.59 -3.44 -3.12
C ASP A 41 11.55 -3.33 -4.63
N GLY A 42 12.35 -2.39 -5.17
CA GLY A 42 12.35 -2.14 -6.60
C GLY A 42 12.99 -3.24 -7.41
N THR A 43 13.92 -3.99 -6.81
CA THR A 43 14.62 -5.08 -7.49
C THR A 43 13.70 -6.27 -7.73
N ASN A 44 12.95 -6.67 -6.69
CA ASN A 44 12.05 -7.81 -6.77
C ASN A 44 10.61 -7.40 -7.09
N GLU A 45 10.37 -6.09 -7.19
CA GLU A 45 9.07 -5.52 -7.52
C GLU A 45 7.99 -5.96 -6.54
N LEU A 46 8.32 -5.80 -5.26
CA LEU A 46 7.43 -6.16 -4.15
C LEU A 46 7.10 -4.94 -3.30
N LEU A 47 5.89 -4.92 -2.79
CA LEU A 47 5.49 -4.00 -1.74
C LEU A 47 5.44 -4.78 -0.44
N ILE A 48 6.20 -4.33 0.55
CA ILE A 48 6.29 -5.00 1.83
C ILE A 48 5.70 -4.08 2.89
N ILE A 49 4.70 -4.56 3.60
CA ILE A 49 3.99 -3.80 4.62
C ILE A 49 4.18 -4.50 5.96
N ASN A 50 4.69 -3.76 6.93
CA ASN A 50 4.87 -4.26 8.29
C ASN A 50 3.87 -3.55 9.20
N ASP A 51 2.98 -4.32 9.81
CA ASP A 51 2.01 -3.81 10.77
C ASP A 51 2.53 -4.08 12.17
N SER A 52 2.95 -3.02 12.88
CA SER A 52 3.53 -3.16 14.20
C SER A 52 2.49 -3.52 15.26
N PHE A 53 1.24 -3.16 15.03
CA PHE A 53 0.16 -3.47 15.96
C PHE A 53 -0.22 -4.95 15.90
N LEU A 54 -0.42 -5.48 14.71
CA LEU A 54 -0.75 -6.89 14.50
C LEU A 54 0.48 -7.78 14.43
N LYS A 55 1.65 -7.18 14.29
CA LYS A 55 2.93 -7.89 14.12
C LYS A 55 2.93 -8.80 12.91
N ASP A 56 2.30 -8.33 11.87
CA ASP A 56 2.18 -9.02 10.59
C ASP A 56 3.04 -8.37 9.53
N THR A 57 3.46 -9.17 8.57
CA THR A 57 4.12 -8.69 7.37
C THR A 57 3.32 -9.16 6.17
N ILE A 58 2.97 -8.21 5.31
CA ILE A 58 2.24 -8.49 4.09
C ILE A 58 3.17 -8.19 2.92
N ILE A 59 3.32 -9.13 2.01
CA ILE A 59 4.16 -8.98 0.83
C ILE A 59 3.28 -9.11 -0.39
N LEU A 60 3.28 -8.07 -1.21
CA LEU A 60 2.46 -8.02 -2.41
C LEU A 60 3.34 -7.87 -3.64
N ASP A 61 2.99 -8.59 -4.70
CA ASP A 61 3.58 -8.39 -6.01
C ASP A 61 3.02 -7.07 -6.57
N ILE A 62 3.90 -6.12 -6.87
CA ILE A 62 3.48 -4.79 -7.34
C ILE A 62 2.63 -4.89 -8.61
N HIS A 63 2.94 -5.85 -9.48
CA HIS A 63 2.19 -6.02 -10.72
C HIS A 63 0.74 -6.45 -10.51
N GLN A 64 0.44 -7.02 -9.35
CA GLN A 64 -0.92 -7.43 -9.00
C GLN A 64 -1.75 -6.28 -8.46
N ILE A 65 -1.14 -5.17 -8.13
CA ILE A 65 -1.85 -4.03 -7.57
C ILE A 65 -2.59 -3.30 -8.68
N MET A 66 -3.89 -3.16 -8.51
CA MET A 66 -4.76 -2.54 -9.49
C MET A 66 -4.86 -1.03 -9.29
N PHE A 67 -5.08 -0.61 -8.06
CA PHE A 67 -5.18 0.81 -7.73
C PHE A 67 -5.04 1.03 -6.23
N ILE A 68 -4.91 2.29 -5.85
CA ILE A 68 -4.82 2.70 -4.47
C ILE A 68 -5.93 3.72 -4.22
N GLU A 69 -6.67 3.52 -3.14
CA GLU A 69 -7.75 4.41 -2.74
C GLU A 69 -7.44 5.05 -1.41
N THR A 70 -7.97 6.23 -1.22
CA THR A 70 -8.00 6.85 0.10
C THR A 70 -9.41 6.70 0.68
N ASN A 71 -9.49 6.70 2.00
CA ASN A 71 -10.77 6.61 2.67
C ASN A 71 -11.30 8.02 2.90
N PHE A 72 -12.22 8.45 2.06
CA PHE A 72 -12.86 9.74 2.21
C PHE A 72 -14.09 9.60 3.07
N LYS A 73 -14.19 10.49 4.04
CA LYS A 73 -15.39 10.56 4.87
C LYS A 73 -16.38 11.49 4.21
N HIS A 74 -17.61 11.10 4.23
CA HIS A 74 -18.71 11.86 3.65
C HIS A 74 -19.75 12.19 4.70
#